data_5fa66b93fde452b4b02603811c2235c0
#
_entry.id   5fa66b93fde452b4b02603811c2235c0
#
_cell.length_a   1.000
_cell.length_b   1.000
_cell.length_c   1.000
_cell.angle_alpha   90.00
_cell.angle_beta   90.00
_cell.angle_gamma   90.00
#
_symmetry.space_group_name_H-M   'P 1'
#
loop_
_entity.id
_entity.type
_entity.pdbx_description
1 polymer ?
#
loop_
_entity_poly.entity_id
_entity_poly.type
_entity_poly.pdbx_seq_one_letter_code
_entity_poly.pdbx_strand_id
1 'polypeptide(L)' 'MLLAEIINYAKSINLEILELEVRTDNIPAIHLYKKFGFKEYGLYENFFKIDHKYYDGTLMLLVLN' A
#
# COMPACT_ATOMS: atom_id res chain seq x y z
N MET A 1 5.75 -8.08 13.14
CA MET A 1 5.89 -7.89 11.69
C MET A 1 6.13 -6.42 11.39
N LEU A 2 6.99 -6.13 10.45
CA LEU A 2 7.42 -4.76 10.16
C LEU A 2 6.27 -3.79 9.85
N LEU A 3 5.26 -4.26 9.12
CA LEU A 3 4.12 -3.41 8.77
C LEU A 3 3.34 -2.98 10.01
N ALA A 4 3.14 -3.89 10.97
CA ALA A 4 2.45 -3.53 12.22
C ALA A 4 3.24 -2.49 13.00
N GLU A 5 4.57 -2.57 12.99
CA GLU A 5 5.44 -1.61 13.66
C GLU A 5 5.35 -0.23 13.00
N ILE A 6 5.30 -0.19 11.67
CA ILE A 6 5.15 1.05 10.92
C ILE A 6 3.80 1.71 11.25
N ILE A 7 2.72 0.93 11.29
CA ILE A 7 1.40 1.43 11.63
C ILE A 7 1.40 2.01 13.05
N ASN A 8 1.97 1.28 14.01
CA ASN A 8 2.04 1.74 15.40
C ASN A 8 2.86 3.02 15.52
N TYR A 9 3.99 3.09 14.82
CA TYR A 9 4.81 4.29 14.82
C TYR A 9 4.04 5.49 14.25
N ALA A 10 3.37 5.29 13.11
CA ALA A 10 2.58 6.32 12.48
C ALA A 10 1.50 6.87 13.42
N LYS A 11 0.82 5.97 14.14
CA LYS A 11 -0.16 6.38 15.14
C LYS A 11 0.48 7.20 16.27
N SER A 12 1.68 6.80 16.71
CA SER A 12 2.37 7.47 17.81
C SER A 12 2.76 8.89 17.49
N ILE A 13 2.97 9.22 16.21
CA ILE A 13 3.30 10.59 15.79
C ILE A 13 2.09 11.31 15.19
N ASN A 14 0.89 10.79 15.42
CA ASN A 14 -0.38 11.42 15.04
C ASN A 14 -0.59 11.56 13.52
N LEU A 15 -0.02 10.67 12.74
CA LEU A 15 -0.37 10.61 11.32
C LEU A 15 -1.81 10.13 11.16
N GLU A 16 -2.50 10.70 10.21
CA GLU A 16 -3.90 10.38 9.97
C GLU A 16 -4.09 9.28 8.93
N ILE A 17 -3.20 9.24 7.94
CA ILE A 17 -3.33 8.34 6.80
C ILE A 17 -1.94 7.79 6.44
N LEU A 18 -1.90 6.49 6.12
CA LEU A 18 -0.77 5.86 5.46
C LEU A 18 -1.18 5.48 4.05
N GLU A 19 -0.33 5.78 3.08
CA GLU A 19 -0.56 5.43 1.69
C GLU A 19 0.58 4.55 1.19
N LEU A 20 0.26 3.65 0.26
CA LEU A 20 1.27 2.84 -0.40
C LEU A 20 0.85 2.50 -1.82
N GLU A 21 1.82 2.10 -2.62
CA GLU A 21 1.61 1.58 -3.96
C GLU A 21 2.14 0.14 -4.01
N VAL A 22 1.38 -0.72 -4.66
CA VAL A 22 1.76 -2.12 -4.82
C VAL A 22 1.46 -2.55 -6.26
N ARG A 23 2.33 -3.38 -6.84
CA ARG A 23 2.07 -3.87 -8.19
C ARG A 23 0.72 -4.59 -8.21
N THR A 24 -0.09 -4.26 -9.21
CA THR A 24 -1.45 -4.79 -9.33
C THR A 24 -1.47 -6.32 -9.43
N ASP A 25 -0.40 -6.92 -9.96
CA ASP A 25 -0.27 -8.38 -10.07
C ASP A 25 0.27 -9.05 -8.81
N ASN A 26 0.66 -8.27 -7.80
CA ASN A 26 1.17 -8.83 -6.54
C ASN A 26 0.02 -9.12 -5.58
N ILE A 27 -0.75 -10.16 -5.90
CA ILE A 27 -1.94 -10.52 -5.16
C ILE A 27 -1.67 -10.83 -3.68
N PRO A 28 -0.61 -11.59 -3.33
CA PRO A 28 -0.33 -11.84 -1.91
C PRO A 28 -0.10 -10.56 -1.11
N ALA A 29 0.61 -9.58 -1.68
CA ALA A 29 0.85 -8.31 -0.99
C ALA A 29 -0.45 -7.52 -0.80
N ILE A 30 -1.29 -7.47 -1.84
CA ILE A 30 -2.59 -6.80 -1.74
C ILE A 30 -3.44 -7.41 -0.64
N HIS A 31 -3.50 -8.74 -0.56
CA HIS A 31 -4.24 -9.42 0.49
C HIS A 31 -3.68 -9.11 1.88
N LEU A 32 -2.36 -9.06 2.00
CA LEU A 32 -1.71 -8.73 3.26
C LEU A 32 -2.09 -7.31 3.72
N TYR A 33 -2.01 -6.34 2.83
CA TYR A 33 -2.36 -4.96 3.18
C TYR A 33 -3.83 -4.84 3.55
N LYS A 34 -4.72 -5.54 2.85
CA LYS A 34 -6.15 -5.56 3.20
C LYS A 34 -6.39 -6.11 4.59
N LYS A 35 -5.62 -7.11 5.02
CA LYS A 35 -5.71 -7.66 6.39
C LYS A 35 -5.39 -6.60 7.45
N PHE A 36 -4.49 -5.67 7.13
CA PHE A 36 -4.15 -4.58 8.04
C PHE A 36 -5.12 -3.40 7.95
N GLY A 37 -6.13 -3.49 7.08
CA GLY A 37 -7.16 -2.47 6.97
C GLY A 37 -6.96 -1.49 5.81
N PHE A 38 -5.93 -1.69 4.99
CA PHE A 38 -5.74 -0.85 3.81
C PHE A 38 -6.86 -1.08 2.79
N LYS A 39 -7.27 -0.03 2.13
CA LYS A 39 -8.29 -0.08 1.08
C LYS A 39 -7.71 0.43 -0.23
N GLU A 40 -8.13 -0.20 -1.33
CA GLU A 40 -7.77 0.27 -2.66
C GLU A 40 -8.58 1.53 -2.96
N TYR A 41 -7.92 2.55 -3.51
CA TYR A 41 -8.62 3.78 -3.89
C TYR A 41 -8.29 4.24 -5.30
N GLY A 42 -7.38 3.58 -6.00
CA GLY A 42 -7.06 3.98 -7.35
C GLY A 42 -6.06 3.07 -8.03
N LEU A 43 -5.84 3.33 -9.30
CA LEU A 43 -4.89 2.63 -10.13
C LEU A 43 -3.96 3.65 -10.78
N TYR A 44 -2.66 3.41 -10.70
CA TYR A 44 -1.66 4.22 -11.38
C TYR A 44 -1.10 3.39 -12.54
N GLU A 45 -1.53 3.69 -13.76
CA GLU A 45 -1.06 2.96 -14.92
C GLU A 45 0.43 3.20 -15.16
N ASN A 46 1.15 2.13 -15.50
CA ASN A 46 2.58 2.17 -15.82
C ASN A 46 3.43 2.82 -14.72
N PHE A 47 3.07 2.57 -13.45
CA PHE A 47 3.78 3.14 -12.31
C PHE A 47 5.18 2.55 -12.14
N PHE A 48 5.33 1.24 -12.36
CA PHE A 48 6.60 0.55 -12.20
C PHE A 48 7.19 0.21 -13.57
N LYS A 49 8.49 0.42 -13.75
CA LYS A 49 9.21 -0.02 -14.93
C LYS A 49 10.33 -0.98 -14.51
N ILE A 50 10.20 -2.24 -14.93
CA ILE A 50 11.15 -3.30 -14.59
C ILE A 50 11.51 -4.04 -15.86
N ASP A 51 12.82 -4.09 -16.19
CA ASP A 51 13.32 -4.80 -17.38
C ASP A 51 12.59 -4.40 -18.67
N HIS A 52 12.42 -3.10 -18.89
CA HIS A 52 11.74 -2.52 -20.06
C HIS A 52 10.25 -2.82 -20.15
N LYS A 53 9.65 -3.41 -19.11
CA LYS A 53 8.21 -3.63 -19.02
C LYS A 53 7.59 -2.69 -18.00
N TYR A 54 6.38 -2.22 -18.29
CA TYR A 54 5.62 -1.41 -17.36
C TYR A 54 4.59 -2.25 -16.61
N TYR A 55 4.41 -1.92 -15.35
CA TYR A 55 3.43 -2.58 -14.48
C TYR A 55 2.59 -1.52 -13.79
N ASP A 56 1.31 -1.82 -13.66
CA ASP A 56 0.40 -0.91 -12.97
C ASP A 56 0.59 -0.99 -11.47
N GLY A 57 0.37 0.13 -10.79
CA GLY A 57 0.37 0.20 -9.34
C GLY A 57 -1.04 0.34 -8.81
N THR A 58 -1.38 -0.47 -7.82
CA THR A 58 -2.61 -0.31 -7.05
C THR A 58 -2.33 0.65 -5.90
N LEU A 59 -3.14 1.70 -5.80
CA LEU A 59 -3.00 2.70 -4.74
C LEU A 59 -3.88 2.28 -3.57
N MET A 60 -3.26 2.19 -2.39
CA MET A 60 -3.97 1.77 -1.18
C MET A 60 -3.71 2.75 -0.05
N LEU A 61 -4.69 2.90 0.83
CA LEU A 61 -4.55 3.75 2.00
C LEU A 61 -5.16 3.09 3.24
N LEU A 62 -4.62 3.50 4.38
CA LEU A 62 -5.13 3.11 5.69
C LEU A 62 -5.40 4.39 6.49
N VAL A 63 -6.64 4.55 6.94
CA VAL A 63 -7.00 5.66 7.82
C VAL A 63 -6.70 5.24 9.25
N LEU A 64 -5.84 6.04 9.92
CA LEU A 64 -5.37 5.75 11.27
C LEU A 64 -6.24 6.38 12.37
N ASN A 65 -7.01 7.38 12.00
CA ASN A 65 -7.89 8.11 12.94
C ASN A 65 -9.33 8.05 12.49
#